data_64bee9818d69bdba07b8dafa6bc3f10c
#
_entry.id   64bee9818d69bdba07b8dafa6bc3f10c
#
_cell.length_a   1.000
_cell.length_b   1.000
_cell.length_c   1.000
_cell.angle_alpha   90.00
_cell.angle_beta   90.00
_cell.angle_gamma   90.00
#
_symmetry.space_group_name_H-M   'P 1'
#
loop_
_entity.id
_entity.type
_entity.pdbx_description
1 polymer ?
#
loop_
_entity_poly.entity_id
_entity_poly.type
_entity_poly.pdbx_seq_one_letter_code
_entity_poly.pdbx_strand_id
1 'polypeptide(L)'
;MRSSPFVLIIFFFSFVLSFILPAALAAPASKLKPTDPYALIFGTVWGPDNRVVYGVKVKIRLASDKKPKWEVYSDHAGEFAQRVPAGQADYVVWADLKGVKTTDGQALRLAEPVDVHVEYDERVDIGLHLTR
;
A
#
# COMPACT_ATOMS: atom_id res chain seq x y z
N MET A 1 12.49 -65.81 52.18
CA MET A 1 12.71 -64.38 52.12
C MET A 1 12.66 -63.87 50.71
N ARG A 2 11.66 -63.22 50.38
CA ARG A 2 11.49 -62.69 49.01
C ARG A 2 11.70 -61.18 49.04
N SER A 3 12.73 -60.74 48.43
CA SER A 3 12.90 -59.31 48.16
C SER A 3 12.11 -58.95 46.92
N SER A 4 11.13 -58.12 47.05
CA SER A 4 10.40 -57.59 45.93
C SER A 4 11.29 -56.58 45.21
N PRO A 5 11.48 -56.72 43.90
CA PRO A 5 12.12 -55.65 43.18
C PRO A 5 11.15 -54.48 43.08
N PHE A 6 11.46 -53.41 43.73
CA PHE A 6 10.80 -52.14 43.50
C PHE A 6 11.18 -51.66 42.13
N VAL A 7 10.28 -51.86 41.19
CA VAL A 7 10.42 -51.22 39.87
C VAL A 7 10.02 -49.79 40.03
N LEU A 8 11.05 -48.93 40.14
CA LEU A 8 10.85 -47.50 40.12
C LEU A 8 10.57 -47.11 38.66
N ILE A 9 9.31 -46.98 38.34
CA ILE A 9 8.91 -46.43 37.05
C ILE A 9 9.08 -44.91 37.15
N ILE A 10 10.19 -44.42 36.63
CA ILE A 10 10.39 -42.99 36.45
C ILE A 10 9.61 -42.63 35.21
N PHE A 11 8.45 -42.05 35.43
CA PHE A 11 7.75 -41.36 34.36
C PHE A 11 8.52 -40.06 34.04
N PHE A 12 9.32 -40.12 33.03
CA PHE A 12 9.83 -38.93 32.39
C PHE A 12 8.65 -38.26 31.68
N PHE A 13 8.04 -37.32 32.38
CA PHE A 13 7.13 -36.39 31.75
C PHE A 13 7.97 -35.44 30.91
N SER A 14 8.15 -35.81 29.65
CA SER A 14 8.73 -34.90 28.66
C SER A 14 7.71 -33.78 28.44
N PHE A 15 7.90 -32.69 29.18
CA PHE A 15 7.16 -31.47 28.94
C PHE A 15 7.69 -30.85 27.66
N VAL A 16 7.09 -31.25 26.54
CA VAL A 16 7.31 -30.55 25.27
C VAL A 16 6.67 -29.19 25.41
N LEU A 17 7.46 -28.24 25.84
CA LEU A 17 7.08 -26.84 25.80
C LEU A 17 7.01 -26.43 24.33
N SER A 18 5.85 -26.60 23.73
CA SER A 18 5.57 -26.05 22.40
C SER A 18 5.62 -24.53 22.53
N PHE A 19 6.77 -23.97 22.20
CA PHE A 19 6.87 -22.55 21.91
C PHE A 19 6.06 -22.28 20.63
N ILE A 20 4.79 -21.96 20.81
CA ILE A 20 4.02 -21.32 19.74
C ILE A 20 4.54 -19.90 19.69
N LEU A 21 5.49 -19.67 18.79
CA LEU A 21 5.81 -18.29 18.41
C LEU A 21 4.54 -17.70 17.81
N PRO A 22 3.98 -16.62 18.39
CA PRO A 22 2.94 -15.91 17.69
C PRO A 22 3.57 -15.40 16.41
N ALA A 23 3.03 -15.85 15.28
CA ALA A 23 3.35 -15.22 14.01
C ALA A 23 3.01 -13.73 14.20
N ALA A 24 4.02 -12.89 14.25
CA ALA A 24 3.83 -11.46 14.24
C ALA A 24 3.13 -11.15 12.91
N LEU A 25 1.83 -10.95 12.97
CA LEU A 25 1.08 -10.35 11.89
C LEU A 25 1.67 -8.97 11.70
N ALA A 26 2.57 -8.84 10.73
CA ALA A 26 3.01 -7.54 10.29
C ALA A 26 1.75 -6.74 9.93
N ALA A 27 1.44 -5.72 10.72
CA ALA A 27 0.37 -4.80 10.40
C ALA A 27 0.60 -4.31 8.97
N PRO A 28 -0.42 -4.30 8.09
CA PRO A 28 -0.25 -3.78 6.76
C PRO A 28 0.35 -2.38 6.85
N ALA A 29 1.52 -2.20 6.22
CA ALA A 29 2.31 -0.96 6.28
C ALA A 29 1.55 0.27 5.74
N SER A 30 0.31 0.09 5.25
CA SER A 30 -0.55 1.12 4.70
C SER A 30 -1.37 1.91 5.72
N LYS A 31 -1.45 1.46 6.99
CA LYS A 31 -2.25 2.15 8.01
C LYS A 31 -1.36 3.04 8.86
N LEU A 32 -1.35 4.32 8.50
CA LEU A 32 -0.80 5.35 9.37
C LEU A 32 -1.79 5.65 10.49
N LYS A 33 -1.28 5.73 11.71
CA LYS A 33 -2.05 6.24 12.83
C LYS A 33 -2.26 7.76 12.64
N PRO A 34 -3.38 8.34 13.12
CA PRO A 34 -3.62 9.77 12.97
C PRO A 34 -2.52 10.68 13.54
N THR A 35 -1.74 10.18 14.48
CA THR A 35 -0.64 10.90 15.14
C THR A 35 0.72 10.66 14.49
N ASP A 36 0.82 9.74 13.54
CA ASP A 36 2.10 9.45 12.88
C ASP A 36 2.47 10.60 11.93
N PRO A 37 3.75 10.99 11.88
CA PRO A 37 4.20 11.93 10.86
C PRO A 37 4.01 11.34 9.47
N TYR A 38 3.62 12.16 8.53
CA TYR A 38 3.33 11.73 7.16
C TYR A 38 3.79 12.74 6.13
N ALA A 39 4.08 12.26 4.95
CA ALA A 39 4.15 13.06 3.75
C ALA A 39 2.84 12.94 2.97
N LEU A 40 2.54 13.90 2.13
CA LEU A 40 1.34 13.93 1.32
C LEU A 40 1.70 13.91 -0.16
N ILE A 41 1.24 12.89 -0.87
CA ILE A 41 1.22 12.88 -2.32
C ILE A 41 -0.12 13.43 -2.77
N PHE A 42 -0.10 14.60 -3.38
CA PHE A 42 -1.28 15.27 -3.90
C PHE A 42 -1.20 15.34 -5.42
N GLY A 43 -2.27 15.09 -6.11
CA GLY A 43 -2.24 15.13 -7.55
C GLY A 43 -3.57 15.50 -8.17
N THR A 44 -3.49 15.77 -9.48
CA THR A 44 -4.66 16.05 -10.32
C THR A 44 -4.60 15.16 -11.55
N VAL A 45 -5.73 14.58 -11.91
CA VAL A 45 -5.87 13.76 -13.11
C VAL A 45 -6.43 14.63 -14.24
N TRP A 46 -5.66 14.74 -15.31
CA TRP A 46 -5.98 15.50 -16.49
C TRP A 46 -6.32 14.61 -17.66
N GLY A 47 -7.41 14.89 -18.33
CA GLY A 47 -7.77 14.21 -19.58
C GLY A 47 -7.04 14.77 -20.81
N PRO A 48 -7.23 14.12 -21.98
CA PRO A 48 -6.59 14.54 -23.23
C PRO A 48 -6.99 15.96 -23.68
N ASP A 49 -8.13 16.45 -23.20
CA ASP A 49 -8.67 17.77 -23.49
C ASP A 49 -8.25 18.84 -22.45
N ASN A 50 -7.28 18.54 -21.57
CA ASN A 50 -6.84 19.37 -20.48
C ASN A 50 -7.94 19.67 -19.44
N ARG A 51 -8.96 18.86 -19.38
CA ARG A 51 -9.98 18.91 -18.32
C ARG A 51 -9.68 17.87 -17.25
N VAL A 52 -10.06 18.19 -16.04
CA VAL A 52 -9.94 17.25 -14.91
C VAL A 52 -10.86 16.05 -15.10
N VAL A 53 -10.45 14.89 -14.57
CA VAL A 53 -11.21 13.64 -14.71
C VAL A 53 -11.60 13.13 -13.33
N TYR A 54 -12.90 12.94 -13.13
CA TYR A 54 -13.49 12.40 -11.92
C TYR A 54 -13.47 10.87 -11.89
N GLY A 55 -13.30 10.28 -10.70
CA GLY A 55 -13.53 8.86 -10.50
C GLY A 55 -12.45 7.93 -11.03
N VAL A 56 -11.24 8.46 -11.27
CA VAL A 56 -10.11 7.66 -11.74
C VAL A 56 -9.44 6.98 -10.54
N LYS A 57 -9.25 5.68 -10.62
CA LYS A 57 -8.49 4.92 -9.63
C LYS A 57 -7.00 5.21 -9.80
N VAL A 58 -6.40 5.80 -8.79
CA VAL A 58 -4.98 6.09 -8.73
C VAL A 58 -4.31 5.07 -7.80
N LYS A 59 -3.26 4.45 -8.28
CA LYS A 59 -2.47 3.47 -7.53
C LYS A 59 -1.10 4.01 -7.23
N ILE A 60 -0.62 3.72 -6.02
CA ILE A 60 0.68 4.18 -5.54
C ILE A 60 1.43 2.99 -4.97
N ARG A 61 2.67 2.81 -5.40
CA ARG A 61 3.59 1.80 -4.87
C ARG A 61 4.91 2.43 -4.47
N LEU A 62 5.65 1.76 -3.59
CA LEU A 62 7.08 2.04 -3.44
C LEU A 62 7.79 1.66 -4.73
N ALA A 63 8.81 2.42 -5.12
CA ALA A 63 9.59 2.13 -6.32
C ALA A 63 10.26 0.74 -6.27
N SER A 64 10.62 0.29 -5.06
CA SER A 64 11.20 -1.04 -4.82
C SER A 64 10.18 -2.19 -4.83
N ASP A 65 8.89 -1.89 -4.72
CA ASP A 65 7.83 -2.89 -4.70
C ASP A 65 7.17 -3.03 -6.07
N LYS A 66 6.65 -4.24 -6.36
CA LYS A 66 5.92 -4.49 -7.61
C LYS A 66 4.43 -4.24 -7.48
N LYS A 67 3.89 -4.31 -6.26
CA LYS A 67 2.45 -4.20 -6.01
C LYS A 67 2.10 -2.83 -5.43
N PRO A 68 0.92 -2.29 -5.75
CA PRO A 68 0.44 -1.06 -5.13
C PRO A 68 0.18 -1.25 -3.64
N LYS A 69 0.53 -0.26 -2.84
CA LYS A 69 0.20 -0.19 -1.42
C LYS A 69 -1.06 0.61 -1.15
N TRP A 70 -1.32 1.62 -1.96
CA TRP A 70 -2.45 2.52 -1.78
C TRP A 70 -3.24 2.65 -3.08
N GLU A 71 -4.53 2.78 -2.92
CA GLU A 71 -5.47 3.12 -3.99
C GLU A 71 -6.33 4.28 -3.53
N VAL A 72 -6.48 5.27 -4.37
CA VAL A 72 -7.30 6.45 -4.12
C VAL A 72 -8.00 6.86 -5.41
N TYR A 73 -9.15 7.51 -5.29
CA TYR A 73 -9.93 7.96 -6.45
C TYR A 73 -9.86 9.47 -6.59
N SER A 74 -9.80 9.94 -7.82
CA SER A 74 -9.93 11.38 -8.09
C SER A 74 -11.35 11.85 -7.77
N ASP A 75 -11.45 13.03 -7.20
CA ASP A 75 -12.72 13.68 -6.85
C ASP A 75 -13.29 14.48 -8.04
N HIS A 76 -14.36 15.26 -7.80
CA HIS A 76 -14.99 16.06 -8.85
C HIS A 76 -14.09 17.16 -9.41
N ALA A 77 -13.08 17.60 -8.67
CA ALA A 77 -12.04 18.50 -9.16
C ALA A 77 -10.88 17.76 -9.84
N GLY A 78 -10.99 16.43 -10.00
CA GLY A 78 -9.91 15.60 -10.54
C GLY A 78 -8.76 15.38 -9.58
N GLU A 79 -8.89 15.79 -8.34
CA GLU A 79 -7.81 15.76 -7.35
C GLU A 79 -7.83 14.49 -6.52
N PHE A 80 -6.64 14.06 -6.10
CA PHE A 80 -6.48 12.97 -5.16
C PHE A 80 -5.37 13.32 -4.17
N ALA A 81 -5.44 12.74 -2.99
CA ALA A 81 -4.43 12.89 -1.96
C ALA A 81 -4.21 11.57 -1.23
N GLN A 82 -2.97 11.22 -0.97
CA GLN A 82 -2.62 10.03 -0.21
C GLN A 82 -1.53 10.37 0.80
N ARG A 83 -1.79 10.06 2.06
CA ARG A 83 -0.79 10.08 3.12
C ARG A 83 0.12 8.88 2.97
N VAL A 84 1.42 9.13 3.02
CA VAL A 84 2.46 8.10 3.04
C VAL A 84 3.36 8.34 4.26
N PRO A 85 4.05 7.32 4.76
CA PRO A 85 4.93 7.52 5.91
C PRO A 85 5.97 8.61 5.65
N ALA A 86 6.22 9.43 6.67
CA ALA A 86 7.32 10.40 6.61
C ALA A 86 8.65 9.67 6.51
N GLY A 87 9.60 10.27 5.82
CA GLY A 87 10.93 9.72 5.60
C GLY A 87 11.30 9.69 4.12
N GLN A 88 12.56 9.43 3.86
CA GLN A 88 13.07 9.37 2.50
C GLN A 88 12.56 8.12 1.79
N ALA A 89 11.82 8.31 0.70
CA ALA A 89 11.28 7.21 -0.10
C ALA A 89 10.94 7.68 -1.52
N ASP A 90 10.98 6.71 -2.43
CA ASP A 90 10.58 6.89 -3.82
C ASP A 90 9.32 6.07 -4.10
N TYR A 91 8.36 6.72 -4.76
CA TYR A 91 7.07 6.12 -5.12
C TYR A 91 6.83 6.21 -6.61
N VAL A 92 6.01 5.31 -7.11
CA VAL A 92 5.48 5.35 -8.48
C VAL A 92 3.97 5.45 -8.40
N VAL A 93 3.43 6.44 -9.11
CA VAL A 93 1.99 6.75 -9.14
C VAL A 93 1.47 6.57 -10.55
N TRP A 94 0.38 5.84 -10.69
CA TRP A 94 -0.26 5.64 -12.00
C TRP A 94 -1.77 5.53 -11.86
N ALA A 95 -2.47 5.69 -12.97
CA ALA A 95 -3.91 5.51 -13.04
C ALA A 95 -4.26 4.12 -13.54
N ASP A 96 -5.16 3.44 -12.85
CA ASP A 96 -5.81 2.22 -13.34
C ASP A 96 -7.08 2.62 -14.08
N LEU A 97 -7.04 2.50 -15.38
CA LEU A 97 -8.08 3.00 -16.28
C LEU A 97 -9.03 1.89 -16.78
N LYS A 98 -9.02 0.73 -16.14
CA LYS A 98 -9.95 -0.34 -16.48
C LYS A 98 -11.40 0.14 -16.33
N GLY A 99 -12.15 0.06 -17.43
CA GLY A 99 -13.55 0.47 -17.43
C GLY A 99 -13.80 1.97 -17.53
N VAL A 100 -12.75 2.80 -17.56
CA VAL A 100 -12.88 4.25 -17.75
C VAL A 100 -12.88 4.56 -19.23
N LYS A 101 -13.95 5.20 -19.68
CA LYS A 101 -14.12 5.63 -21.07
C LYS A 101 -14.50 7.10 -21.12
N THR A 102 -14.12 7.76 -22.21
CA THR A 102 -14.60 9.10 -22.50
C THR A 102 -16.09 9.07 -22.89
N THR A 103 -16.73 10.25 -22.95
CA THR A 103 -18.12 10.36 -23.38
C THR A 103 -18.37 9.85 -24.80
N ASP A 104 -17.35 9.82 -25.65
CA ASP A 104 -17.39 9.24 -27.00
C ASP A 104 -17.06 7.73 -27.04
N GLY A 105 -16.91 7.10 -25.87
CA GLY A 105 -16.65 5.66 -25.74
C GLY A 105 -15.21 5.24 -26.00
N GLN A 106 -14.27 6.17 -26.16
CA GLN A 106 -12.87 5.84 -26.37
C GLN A 106 -12.16 5.49 -25.06
N ALA A 107 -11.28 4.50 -25.12
CA ALA A 107 -10.44 4.12 -23.97
C ALA A 107 -9.38 5.19 -23.71
N LEU A 108 -9.20 5.52 -22.43
CA LEU A 108 -8.14 6.40 -21.97
C LEU A 108 -6.89 5.60 -21.59
N ARG A 109 -5.74 6.22 -21.75
CA ARG A 109 -4.44 5.67 -21.37
C ARG A 109 -3.69 6.68 -20.51
N LEU A 110 -2.90 6.19 -19.57
CA LEU A 110 -1.91 7.04 -18.89
C LEU A 110 -0.71 7.22 -19.82
N ALA A 111 -0.27 8.47 -20.00
CA ALA A 111 0.90 8.74 -20.84
C ALA A 111 2.16 8.09 -20.25
N GLU A 112 2.42 8.32 -18.96
CA GLU A 112 3.53 7.72 -18.23
C GLU A 112 3.20 7.62 -16.74
N PRO A 113 3.67 6.58 -16.02
CA PRO A 113 3.67 6.61 -14.56
C PRO A 113 4.53 7.77 -14.06
N VAL A 114 4.18 8.33 -12.92
CA VAL A 114 4.90 9.45 -12.31
C VAL A 114 5.76 8.95 -11.16
N ASP A 115 7.04 9.26 -11.19
CA ASP A 115 7.95 9.02 -10.08
C ASP A 115 7.87 10.17 -9.09
N VAL A 116 7.74 9.83 -7.81
CA VAL A 116 7.60 10.80 -6.72
C VAL A 116 8.67 10.53 -5.69
N HIS A 117 9.47 11.54 -5.38
CA HIS A 117 10.46 11.49 -4.32
C HIS A 117 9.98 12.27 -3.11
N VAL A 118 10.03 11.65 -1.94
CA VAL A 118 9.68 12.23 -0.65
C VAL A 118 10.91 12.24 0.24
N GLU A 119 11.21 13.40 0.85
CA GLU A 119 12.34 13.53 1.79
C GLU A 119 11.93 13.25 3.23
N TYR A 120 10.88 13.91 3.73
CA TYR A 120 10.43 13.70 5.11
C TYR A 120 8.91 13.80 5.24
N ASP A 121 8.38 14.97 5.55
CA ASP A 121 6.95 15.20 5.82
C ASP A 121 6.33 16.21 4.85
N GLU A 122 6.91 16.37 3.71
CA GLU A 122 6.52 17.36 2.71
C GLU A 122 5.24 16.94 1.95
N ARG A 123 4.66 17.94 1.30
CA ARG A 123 3.63 17.72 0.29
C ARG A 123 4.30 17.75 -1.09
N VAL A 124 4.05 16.74 -1.89
CA VAL A 124 4.52 16.68 -3.28
C VAL A 124 3.30 16.72 -4.19
N ASP A 125 3.28 17.71 -5.08
CA ASP A 125 2.20 17.88 -6.06
C ASP A 125 2.61 17.29 -7.41
N ILE A 126 1.73 16.47 -7.99
CA ILE A 126 1.96 15.81 -9.27
C ILE A 126 0.74 15.93 -10.19
N GLY A 127 0.95 15.71 -11.48
CA GLY A 127 -0.11 15.62 -12.48
C GLY A 127 -0.09 14.27 -13.18
N LEU A 128 -1.25 13.63 -13.30
CA LEU A 128 -1.44 12.45 -14.15
C LEU A 128 -2.15 12.87 -15.42
N HIS A 129 -1.47 12.74 -16.55
CA HIS A 129 -2.01 13.12 -17.85
C HIS A 129 -2.47 11.88 -18.60
N LEU A 130 -3.75 11.85 -18.91
CA LEU A 130 -4.36 10.78 -19.70
C LEU A 130 -4.33 11.13 -21.18
N THR A 131 -4.17 10.12 -22.02
CA THR A 131 -4.19 10.23 -23.47
C THR A 131 -5.26 9.32 -24.07
N ARG A 132 -5.55 9.46 -25.35
CA ARG A 132 -6.43 8.57 -26.10
C ARG A 132 -5.67 7.42 -26.75
#